data_78f5ddf2d2a97b54f04db28edfa17f0f
#
_entry.id   78f5ddf2d2a97b54f04db28edfa17f0f
#
_cell.length_a   1.000
_cell.length_b   1.000
_cell.length_c   1.000
_cell.angle_alpha   90.00
_cell.angle_beta   90.00
_cell.angle_gamma   90.00
#
_symmetry.space_group_name_H-M   'P 1'
#
loop_
_entity.id
_entity.type
_entity.pdbx_description
1 polymer ?
#
loop_
_entity_poly.entity_id
_entity_poly.type
_entity_poly.pdbx_seq_one_letter_code
_entity_poly.pdbx_strand_id
1 'polypeptide(L)'
;EELRLTIEERFGTSLADVSRFDSYISNLLHTGWEANSVEFVKRNVVNCADVLFSKDSSVPDDRGCGYGLVVGRIQSGKTAHMLGLSARLLDGDSVSDWRPCDLVIILSGLIEDLRIQTLKRAKNSSIHSVSVFPDVDFKPSDTTSKLELRRALESRSGLMVIKKNHEILEELNQFLMSDEIEDIMLERRVVIIDDESDHASIDSGHAEAGEADEITRTNRAVRGIIQSCSIGSEKCWYIGYTATPYSNLLMHTNPEFAQIRSYGRTLFPRDFIYCIDAQPEGHIDNETLFYGGLDNAI
;
A
#
# COMPACT_ATOMS: atom_id res chain seq x y z
N GLU A 1 18.01 21.17 -0.65
CA GLU A 1 18.42 22.38 0.11
C GLU A 1 17.33 23.47 0.03
N GLU A 2 16.81 23.76 -1.14
CA GLU A 2 15.72 24.74 -1.35
C GLU A 2 14.42 24.38 -0.63
N LEU A 3 14.03 23.10 -0.62
CA LEU A 3 12.86 22.59 0.11
C LEU A 3 13.06 22.68 1.64
N ARG A 4 14.29 22.46 2.10
CA ARG A 4 14.67 22.56 3.51
C ARG A 4 14.52 24.01 4.01
N LEU A 5 15.03 24.97 3.25
CA LEU A 5 14.90 26.39 3.55
C LEU A 5 13.42 26.84 3.55
N THR A 6 12.62 26.35 2.59
CA THR A 6 11.19 26.69 2.49
C THR A 6 10.38 26.15 3.67
N ILE A 7 10.71 24.95 4.18
CA ILE A 7 10.04 24.36 5.35
C ILE A 7 10.46 25.09 6.62
N GLU A 8 11.73 25.37 6.82
CA GLU A 8 12.25 26.12 7.96
C GLU A 8 11.68 27.55 8.01
N GLU A 9 11.55 28.22 6.87
CA GLU A 9 10.93 29.55 6.76
C GLU A 9 9.41 29.53 7.05
N ARG A 10 8.71 28.50 6.64
CA ARG A 10 7.24 28.46 6.71
C ARG A 10 6.71 27.93 8.03
N PHE A 11 7.42 27.01 8.68
CA PHE A 11 6.99 26.37 9.92
C PHE A 11 7.83 26.78 11.13
N GLY A 12 8.95 27.48 10.93
CA GLY A 12 9.85 27.88 12.02
C GLY A 12 10.45 26.70 12.80
N THR A 13 10.37 25.49 12.22
CA THR A 13 10.76 24.22 12.83
C THR A 13 11.83 23.55 11.99
N SER A 14 12.70 22.79 12.62
CA SER A 14 13.69 21.96 11.91
C SER A 14 12.99 20.89 11.08
N LEU A 15 13.57 20.50 9.94
CA LEU A 15 13.06 19.42 9.10
C LEU A 15 12.85 18.10 9.89
N ALA A 16 13.57 17.93 10.99
CA ALA A 16 13.45 16.78 11.89
C ALA A 16 12.14 16.78 12.69
N ASP A 17 11.47 17.93 12.80
CA ASP A 17 10.25 18.09 13.58
C ASP A 17 8.97 18.08 12.73
N VAL A 18 9.10 18.03 11.39
CA VAL A 18 7.96 17.99 10.45
C VAL A 18 7.67 16.54 10.09
N SER A 19 6.42 16.14 10.21
CA SER A 19 6.03 14.78 9.84
C SER A 19 6.21 14.52 8.32
N ARG A 20 6.44 13.25 7.95
CA ARG A 20 6.53 12.83 6.55
C ARG A 20 5.23 13.12 5.81
N PHE A 21 4.11 12.95 6.50
CA PHE A 21 2.79 13.24 5.94
C PHE A 21 2.60 14.73 5.66
N ASP A 22 2.95 15.62 6.60
CA ASP A 22 2.85 17.07 6.38
C ASP A 22 3.78 17.54 5.27
N SER A 23 4.98 16.99 5.18
CA SER A 23 5.91 17.24 4.07
C SER A 23 5.31 16.81 2.73
N TYR A 24 4.67 15.62 2.68
CA TYR A 24 3.99 15.12 1.50
C TYR A 24 2.85 16.06 1.07
N ILE A 25 1.98 16.46 1.98
CA ILE A 25 0.86 17.37 1.72
C ILE A 25 1.36 18.73 1.23
N SER A 26 2.41 19.26 1.84
CA SER A 26 3.04 20.51 1.39
C SER A 26 3.60 20.39 -0.02
N ASN A 27 4.22 19.26 -0.36
CA ASN A 27 4.75 18.99 -1.70
C ASN A 27 3.64 18.96 -2.77
N LEU A 28 2.47 18.45 -2.48
CA LEU A 28 1.35 18.46 -3.43
C LEU A 28 0.98 19.89 -3.81
N LEU A 29 0.92 20.82 -2.84
CA LEU A 29 0.68 22.25 -3.10
C LEU A 29 1.78 22.87 -3.96
N HIS A 30 3.05 22.55 -3.68
CA HIS A 30 4.19 23.09 -4.44
C HIS A 30 4.25 22.55 -5.88
N THR A 31 3.76 21.34 -6.11
CA THR A 31 3.72 20.75 -7.45
C THR A 31 2.49 21.14 -8.27
N GLY A 32 1.72 22.13 -7.79
CA GLY A 32 0.64 22.78 -8.55
C GLY A 32 -0.72 22.15 -8.38
N TRP A 33 -0.91 21.31 -7.35
CA TRP A 33 -2.25 20.81 -7.01
C TRP A 33 -3.10 21.96 -6.42
N GLU A 34 -4.37 22.00 -6.78
CA GLU A 34 -5.32 22.93 -6.20
C GLU A 34 -5.50 22.68 -4.69
N ALA A 35 -5.63 23.73 -3.90
CA ALA A 35 -5.74 23.63 -2.45
C ALA A 35 -6.92 22.73 -2.00
N ASN A 36 -8.06 22.81 -2.68
CA ASN A 36 -9.22 21.96 -2.39
C ASN A 36 -8.92 20.49 -2.63
N SER A 37 -8.20 20.16 -3.70
CA SER A 37 -7.79 18.78 -4.03
C SER A 37 -6.79 18.25 -3.01
N VAL A 38 -5.89 19.08 -2.52
CA VAL A 38 -4.92 18.72 -1.47
C VAL A 38 -5.62 18.48 -0.15
N GLU A 39 -6.56 19.35 0.24
CA GLU A 39 -7.35 19.17 1.46
C GLU A 39 -8.23 17.91 1.40
N PHE A 40 -8.78 17.60 0.22
CA PHE A 40 -9.49 16.35 -0.04
C PHE A 40 -8.58 15.13 0.19
N VAL A 41 -7.39 15.10 -0.40
CA VAL A 41 -6.43 14.01 -0.18
C VAL A 41 -6.06 13.90 1.29
N LYS A 42 -5.72 15.02 1.94
CA LYS A 42 -5.35 15.08 3.36
C LYS A 42 -6.42 14.47 4.24
N ARG A 43 -7.68 14.92 4.09
CA ARG A 43 -8.83 14.45 4.87
C ARG A 43 -9.04 12.94 4.69
N ASN A 44 -9.04 12.45 3.45
CA ASN A 44 -9.27 11.04 3.18
C ASN A 44 -8.13 10.16 3.72
N VAL A 45 -6.88 10.61 3.62
CA VAL A 45 -5.73 9.88 4.19
C VAL A 45 -5.84 9.79 5.71
N VAL A 46 -6.14 10.90 6.40
CA VAL A 46 -6.29 10.92 7.85
C VAL A 46 -7.42 9.97 8.27
N ASN A 47 -8.60 10.11 7.69
CA ASN A 47 -9.75 9.27 8.01
C ASN A 47 -9.46 7.77 7.78
N CYS A 48 -8.80 7.43 6.67
CA CYS A 48 -8.42 6.04 6.36
C CYS A 48 -7.42 5.50 7.38
N ALA A 49 -6.41 6.29 7.72
CA ALA A 49 -5.41 5.93 8.74
C ALA A 49 -6.06 5.72 10.12
N ASP A 50 -6.98 6.60 10.53
CA ASP A 50 -7.70 6.48 11.80
C ASP A 50 -8.52 5.19 11.89
N VAL A 51 -9.19 4.80 10.78
CA VAL A 51 -9.88 3.50 10.71
C VAL A 51 -8.89 2.36 10.89
N LEU A 52 -7.75 2.38 10.20
CA LEU A 52 -6.72 1.34 10.31
C LEU A 52 -6.16 1.29 11.74
N PHE A 53 -5.79 2.41 12.32
CA PHE A 53 -5.24 2.50 13.67
C PHE A 53 -6.23 1.96 14.71
N SER A 54 -7.52 2.30 14.58
CA SER A 54 -8.56 1.78 15.48
C SER A 54 -8.75 0.26 15.39
N LYS A 55 -8.41 -0.34 14.24
CA LYS A 55 -8.55 -1.79 13.99
C LYS A 55 -7.33 -2.59 14.37
N ASP A 56 -6.16 -1.97 14.51
CA ASP A 56 -4.91 -2.69 14.72
C ASP A 56 -4.93 -3.58 15.96
N SER A 57 -5.44 -3.08 17.07
CA SER A 57 -5.58 -3.84 18.33
C SER A 57 -6.64 -4.96 18.25
N SER A 58 -7.57 -4.87 17.28
CA SER A 58 -8.65 -5.84 17.11
C SER A 58 -8.30 -6.99 16.15
N VAL A 59 -7.15 -6.90 15.45
CA VAL A 59 -6.66 -8.00 14.61
C VAL A 59 -6.22 -9.15 15.52
N PRO A 60 -6.86 -10.34 15.44
CA PRO A 60 -6.46 -11.45 16.27
C PRO A 60 -5.02 -11.90 16.00
N ASP A 61 -4.27 -12.19 17.07
CA ASP A 61 -2.86 -12.62 16.99
C ASP A 61 -2.68 -13.89 16.16
N ASP A 62 -3.68 -14.79 16.14
CA ASP A 62 -3.65 -16.01 15.34
C ASP A 62 -3.71 -15.78 13.83
N ARG A 63 -4.09 -14.58 13.40
CA ARG A 63 -4.09 -14.19 11.98
C ARG A 63 -2.75 -13.63 11.52
N GLY A 64 -2.01 -12.97 12.40
CA GLY A 64 -0.73 -12.33 12.13
C GLY A 64 -0.79 -11.14 11.16
N CYS A 65 -1.89 -10.95 10.43
CA CYS A 65 -2.07 -9.89 9.44
C CYS A 65 -3.50 -9.34 9.44
N GLY A 66 -3.64 -8.01 9.39
CA GLY A 66 -4.89 -7.32 9.12
C GLY A 66 -5.15 -7.16 7.62
N TYR A 67 -6.42 -7.12 7.20
CA TYR A 67 -6.84 -7.05 5.79
C TYR A 67 -7.85 -5.93 5.58
N GLY A 68 -7.46 -4.90 4.83
CA GLY A 68 -8.29 -3.77 4.45
C GLY A 68 -8.48 -3.61 2.94
N LEU A 69 -9.48 -2.82 2.56
CA LEU A 69 -9.73 -2.42 1.20
C LEU A 69 -10.01 -0.93 1.14
N VAL A 70 -9.32 -0.23 0.27
CA VAL A 70 -9.58 1.17 -0.08
C VAL A 70 -10.21 1.22 -1.45
N VAL A 71 -11.45 1.69 -1.51
CA VAL A 71 -12.21 1.85 -2.75
C VAL A 71 -12.13 3.31 -3.18
N GLY A 72 -11.59 3.57 -4.36
CA GLY A 72 -11.53 4.92 -4.92
C GLY A 72 -11.91 4.86 -6.38
N ARG A 73 -12.76 5.79 -6.82
CA ARG A 73 -13.21 5.88 -8.21
C ARG A 73 -12.04 6.06 -9.18
N ILE A 74 -12.26 5.80 -10.46
CA ILE A 74 -11.30 6.11 -11.52
C ILE A 74 -10.98 7.61 -11.45
N GLN A 75 -9.68 7.95 -11.48
CA GLN A 75 -9.18 9.34 -11.37
C GLN A 75 -9.49 10.04 -10.03
N SER A 76 -9.86 9.32 -8.97
CA SER A 76 -10.10 9.89 -7.63
C SER A 76 -8.83 10.27 -6.87
N GLY A 77 -7.66 10.26 -7.50
CA GLY A 77 -6.40 10.52 -6.81
C GLY A 77 -5.88 9.34 -5.96
N LYS A 78 -6.30 8.10 -6.26
CA LYS A 78 -5.85 6.88 -5.53
C LYS A 78 -4.35 6.83 -5.27
N THR A 79 -3.52 7.14 -6.28
CA THR A 79 -2.06 7.12 -6.10
C THR A 79 -1.60 8.19 -5.09
N ALA A 80 -2.21 9.38 -5.11
CA ALA A 80 -1.89 10.41 -4.13
C ALA A 80 -2.35 10.01 -2.72
N HIS A 81 -3.53 9.43 -2.60
CA HIS A 81 -4.02 8.88 -1.33
C HIS A 81 -3.10 7.74 -0.83
N MET A 82 -2.69 6.83 -1.69
CA MET A 82 -1.79 5.71 -1.36
C MET A 82 -0.43 6.18 -0.84
N LEU A 83 0.19 7.16 -1.51
CA LEU A 83 1.46 7.73 -1.07
C LEU A 83 1.30 8.54 0.23
N GLY A 84 0.22 9.29 0.36
CA GLY A 84 -0.12 10.00 1.59
C GLY A 84 -0.34 9.05 2.77
N LEU A 85 -1.08 7.94 2.54
CA LEU A 85 -1.27 6.90 3.56
C LEU A 85 0.07 6.26 3.93
N SER A 86 0.93 5.97 2.95
CA SER A 86 2.28 5.44 3.21
C SER A 86 3.08 6.38 4.11
N ALA A 87 3.07 7.69 3.84
CA ALA A 87 3.74 8.68 4.67
C ALA A 87 3.19 8.71 6.11
N ARG A 88 1.85 8.69 6.25
CA ARG A 88 1.17 8.70 7.56
C ARG A 88 1.46 7.44 8.37
N LEU A 89 1.53 6.28 7.73
CA LEU A 89 1.88 5.01 8.38
C LEU A 89 3.34 4.97 8.85
N LEU A 90 4.26 5.57 8.08
CA LEU A 90 5.67 5.69 8.43
C LEU A 90 5.93 6.73 9.54
N ASP A 91 5.01 7.66 9.79
CA ASP A 91 5.10 8.60 10.92
C ASP A 91 4.59 7.99 12.23
N GLY A 92 3.62 7.09 12.16
CA GLY A 92 2.91 6.59 13.33
C GLY A 92 1.88 7.58 13.86
N ASP A 93 1.30 7.27 15.00
CA ASP A 93 0.31 8.12 15.66
C ASP A 93 0.35 7.96 17.18
N SER A 94 0.73 9.03 17.86
CA SER A 94 0.85 9.01 19.33
C SER A 94 -0.50 9.01 20.06
N VAL A 95 -1.58 9.43 19.40
CA VAL A 95 -2.91 9.51 19.99
C VAL A 95 -3.55 8.12 20.08
N SER A 96 -3.41 7.33 19.01
CA SER A 96 -3.92 5.96 18.94
C SER A 96 -2.89 4.92 19.40
N ASP A 97 -1.71 5.35 19.87
CA ASP A 97 -0.57 4.47 20.21
C ASP A 97 -0.10 3.59 19.04
N TRP A 98 -0.34 4.05 17.82
CA TRP A 98 0.15 3.37 16.62
C TRP A 98 1.64 3.65 16.42
N ARG A 99 2.45 2.61 16.56
CA ARG A 99 3.89 2.71 16.27
C ARG A 99 4.13 2.86 14.76
N PRO A 100 5.12 3.67 14.33
CA PRO A 100 5.49 3.78 12.92
C PRO A 100 5.69 2.43 12.24
N CYS A 101 5.25 2.31 10.98
CA CYS A 101 5.67 1.21 10.14
C CYS A 101 7.15 1.35 9.78
N ASP A 102 7.84 0.22 9.71
CA ASP A 102 9.24 0.17 9.33
C ASP A 102 9.41 0.01 7.80
N LEU A 103 8.43 -0.64 7.15
CA LEU A 103 8.43 -0.91 5.73
C LEU A 103 7.01 -0.84 5.15
N VAL A 104 6.84 -0.07 4.09
CA VAL A 104 5.66 -0.12 3.22
C VAL A 104 6.06 -0.72 1.88
N ILE A 105 5.38 -1.78 1.45
CA ILE A 105 5.58 -2.46 0.15
C ILE A 105 4.39 -2.13 -0.74
N ILE A 106 4.62 -1.40 -1.83
CA ILE A 106 3.61 -1.12 -2.85
C ILE A 106 3.76 -2.14 -3.98
N LEU A 107 2.75 -3.00 -4.13
CA LEU A 107 2.58 -3.86 -5.29
C LEU A 107 1.89 -3.03 -6.37
N SER A 108 2.66 -2.52 -7.32
CA SER A 108 2.13 -1.75 -8.45
C SER A 108 1.51 -2.69 -9.50
N GLY A 109 0.84 -2.12 -10.51
CA GLY A 109 0.22 -2.91 -11.58
C GLY A 109 1.17 -3.86 -12.31
N LEU A 110 0.63 -4.62 -13.26
CA LEU A 110 1.37 -5.67 -14.00
C LEU A 110 2.43 -5.14 -14.97
N ILE A 111 2.32 -3.86 -15.35
CA ILE A 111 3.14 -3.24 -16.39
C ILE A 111 4.30 -2.47 -15.75
N GLU A 112 5.51 -2.66 -16.27
CA GLU A 112 6.73 -2.01 -15.75
C GLU A 112 6.64 -0.48 -15.76
N ASP A 113 6.03 0.12 -16.77
CA ASP A 113 5.85 1.57 -16.85
C ASP A 113 5.01 2.12 -15.68
N LEU A 114 4.01 1.37 -15.21
CA LEU A 114 3.21 1.75 -14.04
C LEU A 114 4.05 1.69 -12.76
N ARG A 115 4.90 0.68 -12.60
CA ARG A 115 5.85 0.60 -11.49
C ARG A 115 6.80 1.80 -11.49
N ILE A 116 7.43 2.08 -12.63
CA ILE A 116 8.35 3.21 -12.79
C ILE A 116 7.64 4.53 -12.49
N GLN A 117 6.39 4.70 -12.96
CA GLN A 117 5.60 5.89 -12.69
C GLN A 117 5.32 6.05 -11.18
N THR A 118 4.90 4.97 -10.51
CA THR A 118 4.63 4.98 -9.07
C THR A 118 5.92 5.25 -8.28
N LEU A 119 7.03 4.60 -8.64
CA LEU A 119 8.34 4.82 -8.04
C LEU A 119 8.80 6.28 -8.17
N LYS A 120 8.69 6.87 -9.37
CA LYS A 120 9.03 8.28 -9.60
C LYS A 120 8.16 9.21 -8.76
N ARG A 121 6.86 8.96 -8.68
CA ARG A 121 5.95 9.74 -7.82
C ARG A 121 6.35 9.64 -6.36
N ALA A 122 6.68 8.43 -5.87
CA ALA A 122 7.14 8.22 -4.51
C ALA A 122 8.46 8.95 -4.23
N LYS A 123 9.45 8.87 -5.12
CA LYS A 123 10.73 9.59 -4.99
C LYS A 123 10.57 11.11 -4.99
N ASN A 124 9.63 11.63 -5.78
CA ASN A 124 9.36 13.06 -5.89
C ASN A 124 8.34 13.58 -4.86
N SER A 125 7.86 12.72 -3.98
CA SER A 125 6.77 13.05 -3.04
C SER A 125 7.21 13.85 -1.81
N SER A 126 8.52 14.10 -1.64
CA SER A 126 9.08 14.76 -0.45
C SER A 126 8.80 14.07 0.88
N ILE A 127 8.53 12.76 0.84
CA ILE A 127 8.50 11.91 2.03
C ILE A 127 9.95 11.77 2.50
N HIS A 128 10.36 12.64 3.42
CA HIS A 128 11.75 12.73 3.84
C HIS A 128 12.19 11.57 4.75
N SER A 129 13.50 11.33 4.80
CA SER A 129 14.08 10.27 5.65
C SER A 129 13.51 8.88 5.40
N VAL A 130 13.09 8.60 4.15
CA VAL A 130 12.58 7.31 3.71
C VAL A 130 13.41 6.79 2.53
N SER A 131 13.84 5.56 2.61
CA SER A 131 14.48 4.87 1.49
C SER A 131 13.41 4.41 0.50
N VAL A 132 13.35 5.02 -0.69
CA VAL A 132 12.39 4.66 -1.76
C VAL A 132 13.12 3.83 -2.81
N PHE A 133 12.77 2.56 -2.95
CA PHE A 133 13.50 1.57 -3.75
C PHE A 133 12.55 0.46 -4.28
N PRO A 134 13.05 -0.47 -5.12
CA PRO A 134 14.30 -0.45 -5.88
C PRO A 134 14.15 0.35 -7.18
N ASP A 135 15.26 0.85 -7.71
CA ASP A 135 15.28 1.50 -9.03
C ASP A 135 15.05 0.51 -10.17
N VAL A 136 15.67 -0.64 -10.07
CA VAL A 136 15.43 -1.80 -10.94
C VAL A 136 14.57 -2.79 -10.18
N ASP A 137 13.54 -3.34 -10.82
CA ASP A 137 12.63 -4.27 -10.16
C ASP A 137 13.37 -5.46 -9.53
N PHE A 138 12.81 -5.97 -8.43
CA PHE A 138 13.44 -7.01 -7.62
C PHE A 138 13.70 -8.27 -8.48
N LYS A 139 14.93 -8.77 -8.49
CA LYS A 139 15.32 -9.96 -9.25
C LYS A 139 16.18 -10.90 -8.40
N PRO A 140 16.11 -12.22 -8.66
CA PRO A 140 16.85 -13.25 -7.89
C PRO A 140 18.35 -13.02 -7.83
N SER A 141 18.91 -12.60 -8.96
CA SER A 141 20.34 -12.38 -9.13
C SER A 141 20.80 -10.99 -8.71
N ASP A 142 19.87 -10.10 -8.33
CA ASP A 142 20.19 -8.72 -7.97
C ASP A 142 20.42 -8.58 -6.47
N THR A 143 21.70 -8.61 -6.08
CA THR A 143 22.12 -8.36 -4.71
C THR A 143 21.84 -6.91 -4.25
N THR A 144 21.69 -5.97 -5.17
CA THR A 144 21.47 -4.55 -4.87
C THR A 144 20.10 -4.34 -4.23
N SER A 145 19.02 -4.86 -4.84
CA SER A 145 17.66 -4.73 -4.30
C SER A 145 17.51 -5.42 -2.93
N LYS A 146 18.18 -6.57 -2.74
CA LYS A 146 18.23 -7.27 -1.45
C LYS A 146 18.94 -6.44 -0.36
N LEU A 147 20.06 -5.83 -0.71
CA LEU A 147 20.79 -4.96 0.19
C LEU A 147 20.03 -3.68 0.52
N GLU A 148 19.32 -3.09 -0.44
CA GLU A 148 18.43 -1.93 -0.23
C GLU A 148 17.30 -2.27 0.73
N LEU A 149 16.64 -3.42 0.56
CA LEU A 149 15.59 -3.90 1.47
C LEU A 149 16.14 -4.11 2.88
N ARG A 150 17.29 -4.77 3.02
CA ARG A 150 17.95 -4.96 4.33
C ARG A 150 18.24 -3.63 5.01
N ARG A 151 18.84 -2.67 4.31
CA ARG A 151 19.13 -1.32 4.83
C ARG A 151 17.86 -0.56 5.22
N ALA A 152 16.80 -0.66 4.42
CA ALA A 152 15.52 -0.04 4.73
C ALA A 152 14.90 -0.61 6.01
N LEU A 153 15.00 -1.92 6.21
CA LEU A 153 14.56 -2.58 7.45
C LEU A 153 15.44 -2.18 8.65
N GLU A 154 16.75 -2.13 8.49
CA GLU A 154 17.68 -1.67 9.54
C GLU A 154 17.41 -0.22 9.94
N SER A 155 17.16 0.66 8.98
CA SER A 155 16.83 2.08 9.23
C SER A 155 15.40 2.32 9.70
N ARG A 156 14.52 1.30 9.68
CA ARG A 156 13.11 1.38 10.04
C ARG A 156 12.33 2.44 9.22
N SER A 157 12.69 2.60 7.95
CA SER A 157 12.10 3.65 7.10
C SER A 157 12.24 3.30 5.63
N GLY A 158 11.42 2.36 5.15
CA GLY A 158 11.42 1.87 3.79
C GLY A 158 10.09 2.05 3.06
N LEU A 159 10.16 2.46 1.80
CA LEU A 159 9.04 2.45 0.84
C LEU A 159 9.49 1.70 -0.41
N MET A 160 9.06 0.46 -0.53
CA MET A 160 9.39 -0.43 -1.64
C MET A 160 8.29 -0.39 -2.70
N VAL A 161 8.67 -0.23 -3.97
CA VAL A 161 7.73 -0.25 -5.09
C VAL A 161 8.13 -1.32 -6.09
N ILE A 162 7.38 -2.40 -6.16
CA ILE A 162 7.64 -3.55 -7.03
C ILE A 162 6.46 -3.85 -7.95
N LYS A 163 6.75 -4.49 -9.06
CA LYS A 163 5.73 -4.94 -10.00
C LYS A 163 5.01 -6.19 -9.48
N LYS A 164 3.71 -6.25 -9.70
CA LYS A 164 2.87 -7.39 -9.35
C LYS A 164 3.02 -8.53 -10.37
N ASN A 165 4.20 -9.13 -10.39
CA ASN A 165 4.56 -10.27 -11.23
C ASN A 165 4.93 -11.46 -10.34
N HIS A 166 4.46 -12.66 -10.65
CA HIS A 166 4.63 -13.82 -9.78
C HIS A 166 6.09 -14.17 -9.52
N GLU A 167 6.97 -14.11 -10.55
CA GLU A 167 8.39 -14.43 -10.39
C GLU A 167 9.09 -13.46 -9.43
N ILE A 168 8.81 -12.16 -9.57
CA ILE A 168 9.37 -11.11 -8.72
C ILE A 168 8.88 -11.27 -7.27
N LEU A 169 7.58 -11.56 -7.12
CA LEU A 169 6.97 -11.74 -5.80
C LEU A 169 7.45 -13.02 -5.11
N GLU A 170 7.67 -14.10 -5.86
CA GLU A 170 8.23 -15.35 -5.33
C GLU A 170 9.67 -15.15 -4.85
N GLU A 171 10.48 -14.39 -5.60
CA GLU A 171 11.84 -14.04 -5.21
C GLU A 171 11.89 -13.16 -3.95
N LEU A 172 11.03 -12.15 -3.88
CA LEU A 172 10.89 -11.35 -2.67
C LEU A 172 10.47 -12.24 -1.49
N ASN A 173 9.51 -13.15 -1.72
CA ASN A 173 9.04 -14.06 -0.70
C ASN A 173 10.16 -14.97 -0.16
N GLN A 174 10.98 -15.53 -1.05
CA GLN A 174 12.14 -16.34 -0.66
C GLN A 174 13.14 -15.54 0.17
N PHE A 175 13.40 -14.29 -0.20
CA PHE A 175 14.31 -13.44 0.55
C PHE A 175 13.73 -13.06 1.92
N LEU A 176 12.44 -12.75 2.00
CA LEU A 176 11.75 -12.46 3.28
C LEU A 176 11.78 -13.64 4.26
N MET A 177 11.91 -14.87 3.77
CA MET A 177 12.02 -16.10 4.56
C MET A 177 13.45 -16.57 4.77
N SER A 178 14.45 -15.81 4.32
CA SER A 178 15.85 -16.21 4.43
C SER A 178 16.44 -15.82 5.78
N ASP A 179 17.41 -16.61 6.24
CA ASP A 179 18.20 -16.35 7.45
C ASP A 179 18.90 -14.97 7.40
N GLU A 180 19.07 -14.41 6.19
CA GLU A 180 19.75 -13.11 6.00
C GLU A 180 19.03 -11.94 6.65
N ILE A 181 17.68 -12.00 6.78
CA ILE A 181 16.87 -10.90 7.33
C ILE A 181 15.90 -11.35 8.43
N GLU A 182 15.85 -12.63 8.79
CA GLU A 182 14.92 -13.16 9.80
C GLU A 182 14.98 -12.38 11.10
N ASP A 183 16.17 -12.24 11.69
CA ASP A 183 16.36 -11.51 12.95
C ASP A 183 15.92 -10.02 12.85
N ILE A 184 16.11 -9.42 11.69
CA ILE A 184 15.75 -8.02 11.47
C ILE A 184 14.22 -7.89 11.37
N MET A 185 13.55 -8.83 10.70
CA MET A 185 12.11 -8.77 10.47
C MET A 185 11.27 -8.93 11.74
N LEU A 186 11.71 -9.72 12.72
CA LEU A 186 10.96 -10.06 13.93
C LEU A 186 10.40 -8.85 14.69
N GLU A 187 11.10 -7.72 14.64
CA GLU A 187 10.69 -6.50 15.34
C GLU A 187 10.12 -5.42 14.38
N ARG A 188 9.78 -5.79 13.16
CA ARG A 188 9.34 -4.83 12.14
C ARG A 188 7.84 -4.85 11.97
N ARG A 189 7.30 -3.69 11.64
CA ARG A 189 5.90 -3.49 11.25
C ARG A 189 5.85 -3.22 9.76
N VAL A 190 5.15 -4.09 9.04
CA VAL A 190 5.12 -4.08 7.58
C VAL A 190 3.70 -3.83 7.08
N VAL A 191 3.57 -2.94 6.11
CA VAL A 191 2.31 -2.72 5.41
C VAL A 191 2.51 -3.03 3.92
N ILE A 192 1.63 -3.86 3.38
CA ILE A 192 1.58 -4.20 1.96
C ILE A 192 0.39 -3.49 1.36
N ILE A 193 0.64 -2.62 0.38
CA ILE A 193 -0.38 -1.91 -0.38
C ILE A 193 -0.44 -2.52 -1.78
N ASP A 194 -1.60 -3.01 -2.18
CA ASP A 194 -1.82 -3.66 -3.47
C ASP A 194 -2.65 -2.75 -4.38
N ASP A 195 -1.98 -2.04 -5.30
CA ASP A 195 -2.64 -1.19 -6.27
C ASP A 195 -3.32 -2.03 -7.35
N GLU A 196 -4.52 -1.63 -7.78
CA GLU A 196 -5.37 -2.42 -8.68
C GLU A 196 -5.57 -3.85 -8.18
N SER A 197 -5.98 -4.00 -6.92
CA SER A 197 -6.11 -5.30 -6.26
C SER A 197 -7.22 -6.20 -6.86
N ASP A 198 -8.10 -5.64 -7.68
CA ASP A 198 -9.07 -6.36 -8.52
C ASP A 198 -8.42 -7.00 -9.76
N HIS A 199 -7.18 -6.62 -10.12
CA HIS A 199 -6.42 -7.22 -11.19
C HIS A 199 -5.34 -8.16 -10.66
N ALA A 200 -5.26 -9.37 -11.19
CA ALA A 200 -4.25 -10.39 -10.89
C ALA A 200 -4.19 -10.88 -9.41
N SER A 201 -4.72 -10.12 -8.46
CA SER A 201 -4.77 -10.53 -7.05
C SER A 201 -5.99 -11.38 -6.72
N ILE A 202 -6.95 -11.50 -7.64
CA ILE A 202 -8.20 -12.25 -7.45
C ILE A 202 -8.09 -13.65 -8.05
N ASP A 203 -8.59 -14.63 -7.30
CA ASP A 203 -8.75 -16.00 -7.78
C ASP A 203 -10.08 -16.10 -8.53
N SER A 204 -10.07 -15.83 -9.84
CA SER A 204 -11.29 -15.72 -10.64
C SER A 204 -11.75 -17.05 -11.25
N GLY A 205 -11.30 -18.19 -10.82
CA GLY A 205 -11.78 -19.57 -11.14
C GLY A 205 -12.45 -19.90 -12.49
N HIS A 206 -12.59 -18.92 -13.40
CA HIS A 206 -13.37 -18.98 -14.63
C HIS A 206 -12.65 -18.48 -15.89
N ALA A 207 -11.34 -18.21 -15.82
CA ALA A 207 -10.57 -17.84 -17.01
C ALA A 207 -10.21 -19.11 -17.83
N GLU A 208 -10.09 -18.96 -19.13
CA GLU A 208 -9.59 -20.03 -20.03
C GLU A 208 -8.21 -20.51 -19.57
N ALA A 209 -7.93 -21.80 -19.69
CA ALA A 209 -6.88 -22.54 -18.97
C ALA A 209 -5.44 -21.95 -18.98
N GLY A 210 -5.11 -21.00 -19.86
CA GLY A 210 -3.80 -20.36 -19.92
C GLY A 210 -3.70 -19.07 -19.09
N GLU A 211 -4.72 -18.21 -19.12
CA GLU A 211 -4.74 -16.93 -18.37
C GLU A 211 -5.12 -17.15 -16.90
N ALA A 212 -5.96 -18.17 -16.61
CA ALA A 212 -6.33 -18.55 -15.25
C ALA A 212 -5.13 -18.99 -14.43
N ASP A 213 -4.18 -19.72 -15.02
CA ASP A 213 -2.99 -20.18 -14.32
C ASP A 213 -2.06 -19.01 -13.93
N GLU A 214 -1.94 -17.97 -14.73
CA GLU A 214 -1.09 -16.83 -14.43
C GLU A 214 -1.70 -15.94 -13.33
N ILE A 215 -3.00 -15.69 -13.38
CA ILE A 215 -3.74 -14.96 -12.33
C ILE A 215 -3.65 -15.72 -11.01
N THR A 216 -3.86 -17.03 -11.01
CA THR A 216 -3.74 -17.87 -9.83
C THR A 216 -2.31 -17.87 -9.26
N ARG A 217 -1.27 -17.85 -10.09
CA ARG A 217 0.13 -17.74 -9.63
C ARG A 217 0.40 -16.41 -8.94
N THR A 218 -0.03 -15.31 -9.53
CA THR A 218 0.15 -13.97 -8.92
C THR A 218 -0.60 -13.87 -7.59
N ASN A 219 -1.84 -14.35 -7.51
CA ASN A 219 -2.58 -14.40 -6.24
C ASN A 219 -1.84 -15.20 -5.18
N ARG A 220 -1.32 -16.39 -5.52
CA ARG A 220 -0.52 -17.21 -4.60
C ARG A 220 0.74 -16.49 -4.14
N ALA A 221 1.44 -15.81 -5.05
CA ALA A 221 2.66 -15.08 -4.72
C ALA A 221 2.40 -13.89 -3.80
N VAL A 222 1.32 -13.12 -4.03
CA VAL A 222 0.88 -12.04 -3.12
C VAL A 222 0.56 -12.62 -1.73
N ARG A 223 -0.22 -13.69 -1.66
CA ARG A 223 -0.56 -14.37 -0.39
C ARG A 223 0.68 -14.91 0.31
N GLY A 224 1.66 -15.42 -0.45
CA GLY A 224 2.96 -15.87 0.07
C GLY A 224 3.71 -14.74 0.78
N ILE A 225 3.84 -13.56 0.15
CA ILE A 225 4.49 -12.39 0.77
C ILE A 225 3.76 -11.98 2.06
N ILE A 226 2.43 -11.92 2.02
CA ILE A 226 1.64 -11.58 3.22
C ILE A 226 1.89 -12.60 4.33
N GLN A 227 1.92 -13.90 3.99
CA GLN A 227 2.19 -14.94 4.96
C GLN A 227 3.59 -14.83 5.57
N SER A 228 4.61 -14.58 4.74
CA SER A 228 5.99 -14.40 5.23
C SER A 228 6.12 -13.17 6.13
N CYS A 229 5.53 -12.04 5.75
CA CYS A 229 5.48 -10.86 6.61
C CYS A 229 4.68 -11.11 7.89
N SER A 230 3.56 -11.83 7.81
CA SER A 230 2.72 -12.17 8.96
C SER A 230 3.41 -13.06 10.00
N ILE A 231 4.26 -13.98 9.55
CA ILE A 231 5.00 -14.89 10.41
C ILE A 231 6.31 -14.25 10.90
N GLY A 232 7.01 -13.55 10.01
CA GLY A 232 8.36 -13.04 10.25
C GLY A 232 8.42 -11.64 10.85
N SER A 233 7.30 -10.89 10.97
CA SER A 233 7.31 -9.53 11.50
C SER A 233 6.46 -9.39 12.76
N GLU A 234 6.66 -8.29 13.50
CA GLU A 234 5.85 -7.96 14.68
C GLU A 234 4.39 -7.74 14.31
N LYS A 235 4.14 -7.05 13.20
CA LYS A 235 2.80 -6.73 12.72
C LYS A 235 2.78 -6.59 11.19
N CYS A 236 1.74 -7.13 10.57
CA CYS A 236 1.52 -7.03 9.15
C CYS A 236 0.12 -6.48 8.83
N TRP A 237 0.02 -5.64 7.80
CA TRP A 237 -1.24 -5.23 7.19
C TRP A 237 -1.18 -5.40 5.68
N TYR A 238 -2.27 -5.90 5.10
CA TYR A 238 -2.53 -5.90 3.67
C TYR A 238 -3.68 -4.96 3.37
N ILE A 239 -3.49 -4.03 2.43
CA ILE A 239 -4.47 -3.03 2.03
C ILE A 239 -4.60 -3.05 0.51
N GLY A 240 -5.71 -3.59 0.00
CA GLY A 240 -6.04 -3.52 -1.42
C GLY A 240 -6.54 -2.12 -1.80
N TYR A 241 -6.16 -1.65 -2.97
CA TYR A 241 -6.71 -0.45 -3.63
C TYR A 241 -7.40 -0.85 -4.92
N THR A 242 -8.63 -0.42 -5.12
CA THR A 242 -9.40 -0.72 -6.33
C THR A 242 -10.39 0.38 -6.68
N ALA A 243 -10.77 0.45 -7.97
CA ALA A 243 -11.92 1.21 -8.43
C ALA A 243 -13.18 0.33 -8.59
N THR A 244 -13.00 -1.00 -8.68
CA THR A 244 -14.04 -1.99 -8.97
C THR A 244 -14.07 -3.09 -7.88
N PRO A 245 -14.64 -2.80 -6.70
CA PRO A 245 -14.50 -3.65 -5.52
C PRO A 245 -15.26 -4.99 -5.60
N TYR A 246 -16.11 -5.19 -6.59
CA TYR A 246 -16.97 -6.37 -6.66
C TYR A 246 -16.19 -7.68 -6.57
N SER A 247 -15.12 -7.79 -7.31
CA SER A 247 -14.29 -8.99 -7.32
C SER A 247 -13.63 -9.24 -5.96
N ASN A 248 -13.18 -8.18 -5.27
CA ASN A 248 -12.59 -8.29 -3.94
C ASN A 248 -13.63 -8.71 -2.88
N LEU A 249 -14.89 -8.29 -3.03
CA LEU A 249 -15.97 -8.59 -2.09
C LEU A 249 -16.61 -9.96 -2.33
N LEU A 250 -16.51 -10.50 -3.54
CA LEU A 250 -17.06 -11.81 -3.89
C LEU A 250 -16.06 -12.95 -3.67
N MET A 251 -14.87 -12.66 -3.16
CA MET A 251 -13.92 -13.73 -2.79
C MET A 251 -14.46 -14.65 -1.71
N HIS A 252 -14.14 -15.93 -1.79
CA HIS A 252 -14.49 -16.88 -0.74
C HIS A 252 -13.80 -16.50 0.58
N THR A 253 -14.61 -16.32 1.63
CA THR A 253 -14.12 -15.96 2.97
C THR A 253 -13.48 -17.14 3.71
N ASN A 254 -13.90 -18.37 3.37
CA ASN A 254 -13.46 -19.60 4.02
C ASN A 254 -12.83 -20.56 2.98
N PRO A 255 -11.55 -20.38 2.62
CA PRO A 255 -10.85 -21.37 1.82
C PRO A 255 -10.68 -22.66 2.64
N GLU A 256 -10.61 -23.77 1.96
CA GLU A 256 -10.28 -25.05 2.61
C GLU A 256 -8.97 -24.93 3.41
N PHE A 257 -8.92 -25.55 4.58
CA PHE A 257 -7.78 -25.46 5.50
C PHE A 257 -6.43 -25.83 4.85
N ALA A 258 -6.46 -26.75 3.87
CA ALA A 258 -5.30 -27.12 3.08
C ALA A 258 -4.78 -25.96 2.21
N GLN A 259 -5.66 -25.13 1.63
CA GLN A 259 -5.28 -23.98 0.84
C GLN A 259 -4.68 -22.86 1.70
N ILE A 260 -5.18 -22.68 2.93
CA ILE A 260 -4.60 -21.71 3.89
C ILE A 260 -3.17 -22.13 4.25
N ARG A 261 -2.94 -23.41 4.53
CA ARG A 261 -1.59 -23.91 4.87
C ARG A 261 -0.61 -23.77 3.72
N SER A 262 -1.05 -23.94 2.48
CA SER A 262 -0.17 -23.92 1.32
C SER A 262 0.13 -22.52 0.79
N TYR A 263 -0.84 -21.56 0.91
CA TYR A 263 -0.78 -20.27 0.21
C TYR A 263 -1.17 -19.07 1.08
N GLY A 264 -1.38 -19.26 2.38
CA GLY A 264 -1.90 -18.20 3.25
C GLY A 264 -3.40 -17.93 3.08
N ARG A 265 -3.91 -16.93 3.81
CA ARG A 265 -5.34 -16.56 3.80
C ARG A 265 -5.74 -15.88 2.48
N THR A 266 -7.01 -15.90 2.15
CA THR A 266 -7.56 -15.12 1.01
C THR A 266 -7.41 -13.62 1.26
N LEU A 267 -7.36 -12.84 0.19
CA LEU A 267 -7.21 -11.38 0.22
C LEU A 267 -8.52 -10.63 0.53
N PHE A 268 -9.54 -11.34 1.03
CA PHE A 268 -10.81 -10.73 1.41
C PHE A 268 -10.60 -9.66 2.51
N PRO A 269 -11.18 -8.46 2.39
CA PRO A 269 -11.00 -7.37 3.35
C PRO A 269 -11.82 -7.60 4.62
N ARG A 270 -11.26 -8.32 5.59
CA ARG A 270 -11.96 -8.76 6.82
C ARG A 270 -12.10 -7.68 7.86
N ASP A 271 -11.19 -6.71 7.87
CA ASP A 271 -11.06 -5.80 9.00
C ASP A 271 -11.65 -4.43 8.72
N PHE A 272 -11.46 -3.89 7.50
CA PHE A 272 -12.12 -2.66 7.10
C PHE A 272 -12.28 -2.52 5.58
N ILE A 273 -13.25 -1.69 5.20
CA ILE A 273 -13.40 -1.14 3.85
C ILE A 273 -13.52 0.37 4.01
N TYR A 274 -12.68 1.11 3.30
CA TYR A 274 -12.70 2.56 3.27
C TYR A 274 -13.00 3.05 1.86
N CYS A 275 -14.01 3.91 1.72
CA CYS A 275 -14.33 4.53 0.44
C CYS A 275 -13.77 5.96 0.44
N ILE A 276 -12.91 6.26 -0.54
CA ILE A 276 -12.46 7.63 -0.76
C ILE A 276 -13.68 8.45 -1.21
N ASP A 277 -14.01 9.50 -0.47
CA ASP A 277 -15.15 10.37 -0.77
C ASP A 277 -15.08 10.92 -2.20
N ALA A 278 -16.23 11.35 -2.74
CA ALA A 278 -16.25 12.12 -3.96
C ALA A 278 -15.53 13.46 -3.77
N GLN A 279 -14.83 13.93 -4.80
CA GLN A 279 -14.26 15.29 -4.78
C GLN A 279 -15.36 16.34 -4.61
N PRO A 280 -15.06 17.49 -3.95
CA PRO A 280 -16.02 18.57 -3.83
C PRO A 280 -16.56 19.03 -5.20
N GLU A 281 -17.81 19.47 -5.21
CA GLU A 281 -18.52 19.97 -6.39
C GLU A 281 -17.67 20.98 -7.18
N GLY A 282 -17.50 20.73 -8.48
CA GLY A 282 -16.74 21.58 -9.43
C GLY A 282 -15.85 20.79 -10.38
N HIS A 283 -15.46 19.57 -10.06
CA HIS A 283 -14.95 18.63 -11.05
C HIS A 283 -16.12 17.91 -11.72
N ILE A 284 -16.04 17.74 -13.05
CA ILE A 284 -16.94 16.84 -13.78
C ILE A 284 -16.72 15.47 -13.16
N ASP A 285 -17.63 15.10 -12.29
CA ASP A 285 -17.59 13.85 -11.57
C ASP A 285 -17.80 12.74 -12.59
N ASN A 286 -16.85 11.80 -12.64
CA ASN A 286 -17.02 10.58 -13.44
C ASN A 286 -18.23 9.74 -12.99
N GLU A 287 -18.87 10.07 -11.85
CA GLU A 287 -20.13 9.50 -11.43
C GLU A 287 -21.24 9.70 -12.46
N THR A 288 -21.33 10.92 -12.99
CA THR A 288 -22.30 11.27 -14.02
C THR A 288 -22.01 10.57 -15.36
N LEU A 289 -20.75 10.28 -15.64
CA LEU A 289 -20.30 9.67 -16.90
C LEU A 289 -20.34 8.14 -16.90
N PHE A 290 -20.06 7.47 -15.79
CA PHE A 290 -19.88 6.01 -15.74
C PHE A 290 -20.87 5.25 -14.86
N TYR A 291 -21.47 5.88 -13.86
CA TYR A 291 -22.32 5.18 -12.90
C TYR A 291 -23.76 5.68 -12.88
N GLY A 292 -24.09 6.69 -13.69
CA GLY A 292 -25.46 7.14 -13.92
C GLY A 292 -26.26 7.43 -12.66
N GLY A 293 -25.66 8.16 -11.70
CA GLY A 293 -26.35 8.60 -10.48
C GLY A 293 -27.14 7.50 -9.80
N LEU A 294 -26.50 6.66 -8.99
CA LEU A 294 -27.18 5.62 -8.18
C LEU A 294 -28.25 6.17 -7.22
N ASP A 295 -28.32 7.47 -7.04
CA ASP A 295 -29.28 8.14 -6.14
C ASP A 295 -30.72 8.15 -6.67
N ASN A 296 -30.95 7.70 -7.92
CA ASN A 296 -32.30 7.56 -8.49
C ASN A 296 -32.80 6.11 -8.59
N ALA A 297 -32.16 5.16 -7.96
CA ALA A 297 -32.51 3.74 -8.04
C ALA A 297 -32.92 3.12 -6.69
N ILE A 298 -33.46 3.91 -5.76
CA ILE A 298 -34.16 3.42 -4.56
C ILE A 298 -35.53 4.08 -4.48
#